data_6c50dffc73f1bcb0f5bf4697dbbb8598
#
_entry.id   6c50dffc73f1bcb0f5bf4697dbbb8598
#
_cell.length_a   1.000
_cell.length_b   1.000
_cell.length_c   1.000
_cell.angle_alpha   90.00
_cell.angle_beta   90.00
_cell.angle_gamma   90.00
#
_symmetry.space_group_name_H-M   'P 1'
#
loop_
_entity.id
_entity.type
_entity.pdbx_description
1 polymer ?
#
loop_
_entity_poly.entity_id
_entity_poly.type
_entity_poly.pdbx_seq_one_letter_code
_entity_poly.pdbx_strand_id
1 'polypeptide(L)'
;GAKIRYDKRFQTIGGTNCNFVQQIDKYTIKIRTYERGVENETLSCGTGITASAIAYAHKNNLEIDNVAINAKGGNLKVFFNKDSQGNYNNVFLQGKAQEVFAGSIELFLE
;
A
#
# COMPACT_ATOMS: atom_id res chain seq x y z
N GLY A 1 11.45 -10.45 4.57
CA GLY A 1 10.31 -10.48 3.64
C GLY A 1 10.06 -11.86 3.08
N ALA A 2 11.09 -12.51 2.53
CA ALA A 2 10.97 -13.86 1.98
C ALA A 2 10.44 -14.88 3.00
N LYS A 3 10.92 -14.83 4.22
CA LYS A 3 10.44 -15.71 5.30
C LYS A 3 8.93 -15.60 5.51
N ILE A 4 8.39 -14.39 5.52
CA ILE A 4 6.96 -14.15 5.70
C ILE A 4 6.19 -14.52 4.44
N ARG A 5 6.71 -14.16 3.27
CA ARG A 5 6.13 -14.44 1.96
C ARG A 5 5.82 -15.93 1.78
N TYR A 6 6.73 -16.80 2.22
CA TYR A 6 6.64 -18.26 2.07
C TYR A 6 6.20 -18.99 3.36
N ASP A 7 5.77 -18.27 4.37
CA ASP A 7 5.32 -18.88 5.63
C ASP A 7 4.11 -19.79 5.40
N LYS A 8 4.09 -20.92 6.09
CA LYS A 8 3.03 -21.94 5.98
C LYS A 8 1.64 -21.39 6.23
N ARG A 9 1.50 -20.38 7.07
CA ARG A 9 0.21 -19.72 7.38
C ARG A 9 -0.46 -19.12 6.16
N PHE A 10 0.29 -18.79 5.11
CA PHE A 10 -0.22 -18.14 3.91
C PHE A 10 -0.23 -19.05 2.67
N GLN A 11 0.17 -20.32 2.80
CA GLN A 11 0.28 -21.24 1.66
C GLN A 11 -1.05 -21.48 0.95
N THR A 12 -2.15 -21.60 1.71
CA THR A 12 -3.50 -21.89 1.17
C THR A 12 -4.03 -20.76 0.28
N ILE A 13 -3.54 -19.55 0.44
CA ILE A 13 -3.89 -18.37 -0.38
C ILE A 13 -2.81 -17.99 -1.39
N GLY A 14 -1.84 -18.89 -1.62
CA GLY A 14 -0.74 -18.67 -2.57
C GLY A 14 0.36 -17.74 -2.07
N GLY A 15 0.46 -17.55 -0.75
CA GLY A 15 1.43 -16.67 -0.11
C GLY A 15 0.91 -15.24 0.09
N THR A 16 1.77 -14.36 0.57
CA THR A 16 1.42 -12.98 0.93
C THR A 16 2.50 -11.97 0.51
N ASN A 17 2.12 -10.73 0.34
CA ASN A 17 3.05 -9.61 0.40
C ASN A 17 3.46 -9.35 1.85
N CYS A 18 4.59 -8.70 2.05
CA CYS A 18 5.03 -8.27 3.36
C CYS A 18 5.35 -6.77 3.34
N ASN A 19 4.64 -6.00 4.16
CA ASN A 19 4.83 -4.58 4.30
C ASN A 19 5.46 -4.28 5.67
N PHE A 20 6.64 -3.67 5.65
CA PHE A 20 7.33 -3.20 6.85
C PHE A 20 7.02 -1.73 7.06
N VAL A 21 6.43 -1.41 8.20
CA VAL A 21 5.93 -0.07 8.51
C VAL A 21 6.72 0.51 9.67
N GLN A 22 7.21 1.73 9.47
CA GLN A 22 7.86 2.54 10.51
C GLN A 22 7.08 3.84 10.69
N GLN A 23 6.67 4.15 11.91
CA GLN A 23 6.08 5.43 12.23
C GLN A 23 7.17 6.52 12.19
N ILE A 24 6.88 7.61 11.47
CA ILE A 24 7.70 8.83 11.46
C ILE A 24 7.10 9.87 12.42
N ASP A 25 5.80 10.13 12.27
CA ASP A 25 4.99 10.96 13.17
C ASP A 25 3.55 10.45 13.19
N LYS A 26 2.64 11.16 13.86
CA LYS A 26 1.22 10.77 13.97
C LYS A 26 0.54 10.59 12.61
N TYR A 27 0.93 11.36 11.60
CA TYR A 27 0.28 11.40 10.28
C TYR A 27 1.13 10.78 9.18
N THR A 28 2.34 10.31 9.49
CA THR A 28 3.30 9.86 8.49
C THR A 28 3.92 8.53 8.86
N ILE A 29 3.89 7.59 7.93
CA ILE A 29 4.59 6.30 8.03
C ILE A 29 5.54 6.10 6.85
N LYS A 30 6.62 5.37 7.09
CA LYS A 30 7.53 4.88 6.05
C LYS A 30 7.23 3.41 5.80
N ILE A 31 7.17 3.02 4.52
CA ILE A 31 6.86 1.65 4.11
C ILE A 31 7.94 1.10 3.20
N ARG A 32 8.29 -0.17 3.44
CA ARG A 32 9.05 -1.01 2.51
C ARG A 32 8.25 -2.28 2.28
N THR A 33 8.18 -2.73 1.02
CA THR A 33 7.35 -3.87 0.62
C THR A 33 8.18 -4.95 -0.05
N TYR A 34 8.07 -6.19 0.46
CA TYR A 34 8.47 -7.40 -0.25
C TYR A 34 7.24 -7.96 -0.97
N GLU A 35 7.27 -8.01 -2.29
CA GLU A 35 6.07 -8.26 -3.09
C GLU A 35 6.02 -9.67 -3.66
N ARG A 36 4.88 -10.33 -3.44
CA ARG A 36 4.55 -11.63 -4.03
C ARG A 36 4.49 -11.51 -5.55
N GLY A 37 5.14 -12.43 -6.25
CA GLY A 37 5.22 -12.43 -7.71
C GLY A 37 6.46 -11.72 -8.26
N VAL A 38 6.96 -10.72 -7.54
CA VAL A 38 8.26 -10.09 -7.81
C VAL A 38 9.38 -10.79 -7.04
N GLU A 39 9.05 -11.30 -5.85
CA GLU A 39 9.96 -12.00 -4.93
C GLU A 39 11.17 -11.15 -4.55
N ASN A 40 10.95 -9.87 -4.37
CA ASN A 40 11.92 -8.87 -3.94
C ASN A 40 11.21 -7.61 -3.45
N GLU A 41 11.98 -6.64 -2.96
CA GLU A 41 11.47 -5.32 -2.63
C GLU A 41 11.04 -4.57 -3.90
N THR A 42 9.85 -3.98 -3.87
CA THR A 42 9.35 -3.09 -4.92
C THR A 42 9.41 -1.63 -4.48
N LEU A 43 9.31 -0.71 -5.45
CA LEU A 43 9.31 0.73 -5.18
C LEU A 43 8.07 1.15 -4.41
N SER A 44 6.93 0.52 -4.71
CA SER A 44 5.64 0.81 -4.08
C SER A 44 4.64 -0.27 -4.46
N CYS A 45 3.71 -0.57 -3.54
CA CYS A 45 2.58 -1.47 -3.78
C CYS A 45 1.31 -0.78 -3.27
N GLY A 46 0.45 -0.33 -4.18
CA GLY A 46 -0.72 0.49 -3.85
C GLY A 46 -1.67 -0.16 -2.85
N THR A 47 -1.96 -1.45 -3.00
CA THR A 47 -2.82 -2.19 -2.07
C THR A 47 -2.17 -2.36 -0.70
N GLY A 48 -0.89 -2.67 -0.66
CA GLY A 48 -0.13 -2.79 0.58
C GLY A 48 0.01 -1.46 1.33
N ILE A 49 0.21 -0.37 0.61
CA ILE A 49 0.26 0.99 1.15
C ILE A 49 -1.08 1.36 1.79
N THR A 50 -2.17 1.13 1.08
CA THR A 50 -3.52 1.44 1.55
C THR A 50 -3.86 0.63 2.80
N ALA A 51 -3.64 -0.68 2.76
CA ALA A 51 -3.87 -1.56 3.91
C ALA A 51 -3.02 -1.16 5.12
N SER A 52 -1.75 -0.81 4.90
CA SER A 52 -0.84 -0.40 5.98
C SER A 52 -1.24 0.92 6.63
N ALA A 53 -1.73 1.88 5.85
CA ALA A 53 -2.22 3.17 6.37
C ALA A 53 -3.43 2.97 7.30
N ILE A 54 -4.40 2.17 6.86
CA ILE A 54 -5.59 1.85 7.65
C ILE A 54 -5.22 1.04 8.89
N ALA A 55 -4.38 0.02 8.74
CA ALA A 55 -3.92 -0.79 9.87
C ALA A 55 -3.17 0.04 10.92
N TYR A 56 -2.34 0.97 10.47
CA TYR A 56 -1.63 1.92 11.34
C TYR A 56 -2.61 2.79 12.14
N ALA A 57 -3.57 3.42 11.47
CA ALA A 57 -4.57 4.26 12.12
C ALA A 57 -5.42 3.45 13.11
N HIS A 58 -5.85 2.25 12.73
CA HIS A 58 -6.65 1.36 13.56
C HIS A 58 -5.89 0.88 14.79
N LYS A 59 -4.67 0.36 14.61
CA LYS A 59 -3.84 -0.16 15.71
C LYS A 59 -3.56 0.90 16.77
N ASN A 60 -3.37 2.15 16.36
CA ASN A 60 -3.04 3.25 17.27
C ASN A 60 -4.31 4.04 17.70
N ASN A 61 -5.48 3.58 17.32
CA ASN A 61 -6.77 4.22 17.61
C ASN A 61 -6.78 5.74 17.29
N LEU A 62 -6.25 6.09 16.11
CA LEU A 62 -6.13 7.48 15.71
C LEU A 62 -7.43 8.00 15.09
N GLU A 63 -7.84 9.17 15.53
CA GLU A 63 -8.94 9.95 14.93
C GLU A 63 -8.36 10.85 13.84
N ILE A 64 -8.02 10.26 12.72
CA ILE A 64 -7.45 10.92 11.54
C ILE A 64 -8.16 10.41 10.28
N ASP A 65 -8.16 11.21 9.23
CA ASP A 65 -8.79 10.90 7.94
C ASP A 65 -7.77 10.66 6.81
N ASN A 66 -6.49 10.78 7.11
CA ASN A 66 -5.44 10.52 6.14
C ASN A 66 -4.10 10.16 6.79
N VAL A 67 -3.28 9.45 6.04
CA VAL A 67 -1.90 9.10 6.42
C VAL A 67 -0.99 9.38 5.22
N ALA A 68 0.08 10.14 5.47
CA ALA A 68 1.15 10.34 4.50
C ALA A 68 2.08 9.13 4.50
N ILE A 69 2.51 8.72 3.32
CA ILE A 69 3.31 7.51 3.11
C ILE A 69 4.62 7.87 2.42
N ASN A 70 5.73 7.53 3.07
CA ASN A 70 7.05 7.58 2.46
C ASN A 70 7.40 6.16 1.98
N ALA A 71 7.23 5.90 0.70
CA ALA A 71 7.65 4.66 0.05
C ALA A 71 8.97 4.86 -0.70
N LYS A 72 9.65 3.78 -1.03
CA LYS A 72 10.91 3.82 -1.77
C LYS A 72 10.76 4.53 -3.13
N GLY A 73 9.61 4.34 -3.79
CA GLY A 73 9.30 4.96 -5.09
C GLY A 73 8.75 6.38 -5.02
N GLY A 74 8.51 6.94 -3.84
CA GLY A 74 8.01 8.31 -3.68
C GLY A 74 7.02 8.47 -2.53
N ASN A 75 6.47 9.65 -2.44
CA ASN A 75 5.52 10.03 -1.40
C ASN A 75 4.09 9.88 -1.92
N LEU A 76 3.26 9.23 -1.11
CA LEU A 76 1.84 9.02 -1.38
C LEU A 76 1.02 9.47 -0.18
N LYS A 77 -0.29 9.49 -0.34
CA LYS A 77 -1.23 9.76 0.76
C LYS A 77 -2.44 8.84 0.63
N VAL A 78 -2.89 8.31 1.75
CA VAL A 78 -4.11 7.49 1.82
C VAL A 78 -5.14 8.27 2.62
N PHE A 79 -6.32 8.46 2.03
CA PHE A 79 -7.48 9.07 2.68
C PHE A 79 -8.52 8.01 3.00
N PHE A 80 -9.21 8.18 4.09
CA PHE A 80 -10.30 7.29 4.49
C PHE A 80 -11.25 8.00 5.46
N ASN A 81 -12.49 7.49 5.55
CA ASN A 81 -13.41 7.83 6.61
C ASN A 81 -13.53 6.66 7.58
N LYS A 82 -13.66 6.97 8.87
CA LYS A 82 -13.97 5.99 9.90
C LYS A 82 -15.37 6.30 10.44
N ASP A 83 -16.27 5.34 10.38
CA ASP A 83 -17.62 5.50 10.91
C ASP A 83 -17.68 5.30 12.42
N SER A 84 -18.87 5.51 13.02
CA SER A 84 -19.09 5.35 14.46
C SER A 84 -18.91 3.92 14.96
N GLN A 85 -18.96 2.92 14.06
CA GLN A 85 -18.75 1.51 14.37
C GLN A 85 -17.30 1.06 14.20
N GLY A 86 -16.41 1.98 13.81
CA GLY A 86 -14.99 1.71 13.59
C GLY A 86 -14.66 1.13 12.22
N ASN A 87 -15.60 1.15 11.27
CA ASN A 87 -15.37 0.70 9.90
C ASN A 87 -14.75 1.83 9.08
N TYR A 88 -13.88 1.43 8.13
CA TYR A 88 -13.23 2.34 7.20
C TYR A 88 -13.89 2.28 5.84
N ASN A 89 -14.20 3.44 5.26
CA ASN A 89 -14.83 3.57 3.94
C ASN A 89 -14.32 4.81 3.20
N ASN A 90 -14.77 5.01 1.94
CA ASN A 90 -14.31 6.09 1.08
C ASN A 90 -12.78 6.19 1.04
N VAL A 91 -12.15 5.06 0.70
CA VAL A 91 -10.69 4.94 0.72
C VAL A 91 -10.11 5.39 -0.62
N PHE A 92 -9.17 6.34 -0.57
CA PHE A 92 -8.49 6.88 -1.75
C PHE A 92 -6.98 6.82 -1.56
N LEU A 93 -6.28 6.37 -2.59
CA LEU A 93 -4.83 6.45 -2.70
C LEU A 93 -4.47 7.60 -3.65
N GLN A 94 -3.68 8.54 -3.17
CA GLN A 94 -3.19 9.69 -3.94
C GLN A 94 -1.67 9.57 -4.15
N GLY A 95 -1.24 9.79 -5.37
CA GLY A 95 0.18 9.87 -5.73
C GLY A 95 0.39 10.80 -6.92
N LYS A 96 1.65 11.12 -7.19
CA LYS A 96 2.02 11.88 -8.39
C LYS A 96 1.95 10.99 -9.61
N ALA A 97 1.44 11.53 -10.70
CA ALA A 97 1.52 10.95 -12.03
C ALA A 97 2.30 11.92 -12.94
N GLN A 98 3.22 11.38 -13.73
CA GLN A 98 4.01 12.14 -14.68
C GLN A 98 4.03 11.41 -16.01
N GLU A 99 3.67 12.09 -17.08
CA GLU A 99 3.86 11.57 -18.44
C GLU A 99 5.36 11.53 -18.76
N VAL A 100 5.84 10.35 -19.13
CA VAL A 100 7.26 10.14 -19.49
C VAL A 100 7.46 9.94 -20.98
N PHE A 101 6.45 9.44 -21.70
CA PHE A 101 6.40 9.37 -23.14
C PHE A 101 4.96 9.14 -23.61
N ALA A 102 4.69 9.43 -24.90
CA ALA A 102 3.44 9.10 -25.59
C ALA A 102 3.76 8.30 -26.86
N GLY A 103 2.86 7.43 -27.24
CA GLY A 103 2.99 6.61 -28.43
C GLY A 103 1.67 6.06 -28.89
N SER A 104 1.66 5.40 -30.04
CA SER A 104 0.51 4.72 -30.60
C SER A 104 0.82 3.29 -30.95
N ILE A 105 -0.20 2.43 -30.94
CA ILE A 105 -0.12 1.04 -31.32
C ILE A 105 -1.31 0.69 -32.20
N GLU A 106 -1.07 -0.05 -33.30
CA GLU A 106 -2.13 -0.63 -34.08
C GLU A 106 -2.55 -1.97 -33.50
N LEU A 107 -3.86 -2.16 -33.35
CA LEU A 107 -4.46 -3.41 -32.92
C LEU A 107 -5.37 -3.94 -34.01
N PHE A 108 -5.19 -5.20 -34.36
CA PHE A 108 -6.08 -5.93 -35.26
C PHE A 108 -7.09 -6.71 -34.43
N LEU A 109 -8.37 -6.32 -34.50
CA LEU A 109 -9.47 -7.00 -33.83
C LEU A 109 -10.08 -8.03 -34.77
N GLU A 110 -10.12 -9.28 -34.34
CA GLU A 110 -10.82 -10.35 -35.07
C GLU A 110 -12.32 -10.40 -34.72
#